data_c57fbe1f5e5e5ce7350307787c1bfbac
#
_entry.id   c57fbe1f5e5e5ce7350307787c1bfbac
#
_cell.length_a   1.000
_cell.length_b   1.000
_cell.length_c   1.000
_cell.angle_alpha   90.00
_cell.angle_beta   90.00
_cell.angle_gamma   90.00
#
_symmetry.space_group_name_H-M   'P 1'
#
loop_
_entity.id
_entity.type
_entity.pdbx_description
1 polymer ?
#
loop_
_entity_poly.entity_id
_entity_poly.type
_entity_poly.pdbx_seq_one_letter_code
_entity_poly.pdbx_strand_id
1 'polypeptide(L)'
;MEFNENFILGCSAIGAGLAVIAGIGPGVGQGIAAGHAAAAVGRNPGAKSDITSTMLLGQAVAETTGLYGLAIAFILLFANPLIGKL
;
A
#
# COMPACT_ATOMS: atom_id res chain seq x y z
N MET A 1 -33.35 3.51 -9.07
CA MET A 1 -32.30 3.01 -8.17
C MET A 1 -32.51 3.58 -6.78
N GLU A 2 -32.48 2.75 -5.78
CA GLU A 2 -32.58 3.18 -4.39
C GLU A 2 -31.18 3.34 -3.77
N PHE A 3 -30.99 4.45 -3.07
CA PHE A 3 -29.74 4.68 -2.32
C PHE A 3 -29.89 4.12 -0.92
N ASN A 4 -29.86 2.79 -0.83
CA ASN A 4 -30.01 2.07 0.41
C ASN A 4 -28.66 1.50 0.88
N GLU A 5 -28.69 0.70 1.94
CA GLU A 5 -27.48 0.07 2.50
C GLU A 5 -26.75 -0.78 1.46
N ASN A 6 -27.48 -1.53 0.63
CA ASN A 6 -26.86 -2.36 -0.41
C ASN A 6 -26.10 -1.51 -1.44
N PHE A 7 -26.66 -0.36 -1.81
CA PHE A 7 -25.99 0.56 -2.71
C PHE A 7 -24.68 1.09 -2.10
N ILE A 8 -24.73 1.46 -0.81
CA ILE A 8 -23.52 1.95 -0.11
C ILE A 8 -22.47 0.85 -0.01
N LEU A 9 -22.87 -0.38 0.30
CA LEU A 9 -21.95 -1.51 0.37
C LEU A 9 -21.29 -1.78 -0.97
N GLY A 10 -22.07 -1.73 -2.06
CA GLY A 10 -21.53 -1.91 -3.41
C GLY A 10 -20.52 -0.83 -3.77
N CYS A 11 -20.85 0.44 -3.52
CA CYS A 11 -19.94 1.54 -3.76
C CYS A 11 -18.70 1.45 -2.87
N SER A 12 -18.85 1.05 -1.62
CA SER A 12 -17.74 0.89 -0.70
C SER A 12 -16.81 -0.22 -1.14
N ALA A 13 -17.33 -1.33 -1.66
CA ALA A 13 -16.50 -2.41 -2.18
C ALA A 13 -15.66 -1.93 -3.37
N ILE A 14 -16.25 -1.17 -4.28
CA ILE A 14 -15.53 -0.57 -5.40
C ILE A 14 -14.50 0.43 -4.90
N GLY A 15 -14.89 1.30 -3.95
CA GLY A 15 -13.98 2.27 -3.34
C GLY A 15 -12.81 1.61 -2.64
N ALA A 16 -13.03 0.50 -1.94
CA ALA A 16 -11.97 -0.27 -1.31
C ALA A 16 -10.99 -0.82 -2.34
N GLY A 17 -11.50 -1.35 -3.46
CA GLY A 17 -10.65 -1.81 -4.56
C GLY A 17 -9.81 -0.69 -5.15
N LEU A 18 -10.40 0.49 -5.34
CA LEU A 18 -9.68 1.66 -5.83
C LEU A 18 -8.63 2.15 -4.83
N ALA A 19 -8.96 2.10 -3.53
CA ALA A 19 -8.05 2.55 -2.48
C ALA A 19 -6.75 1.75 -2.46
N VAL A 20 -6.80 0.43 -2.70
CA VAL A 20 -5.59 -0.41 -2.68
C VAL A 20 -4.71 -0.21 -3.90
N ILE A 21 -5.17 0.53 -4.92
CA ILE A 21 -4.30 0.95 -6.02
C ILE A 21 -3.12 1.77 -5.51
N ALA A 22 -3.27 2.44 -4.35
CA ALA A 22 -2.18 3.15 -3.71
C ALA A 22 -0.94 2.28 -3.46
N GLY A 23 -1.09 0.96 -3.43
CA GLY A 23 0.03 0.03 -3.30
C GLY A 23 0.94 -0.06 -4.53
N ILE A 24 0.48 0.40 -5.70
CA ILE A 24 1.28 0.35 -6.92
C ILE A 24 2.53 1.22 -6.80
N GLY A 25 2.40 2.45 -6.28
CA GLY A 25 3.53 3.36 -6.12
C GLY A 25 4.65 2.76 -5.27
N PRO A 26 4.37 2.43 -4.01
CA PRO A 26 5.38 1.76 -3.16
C PRO A 26 5.86 0.44 -3.74
N GLY A 27 4.96 -0.35 -4.34
CA GLY A 27 5.34 -1.64 -4.93
C GLY A 27 6.38 -1.49 -6.02
N VAL A 28 6.19 -0.55 -6.93
CA VAL A 28 7.17 -0.25 -8.00
C VAL A 28 8.44 0.35 -7.40
N GLY A 29 8.30 1.34 -6.53
CA GLY A 29 9.45 2.02 -5.93
C GLY A 29 10.32 1.09 -5.10
N GLN A 30 9.69 0.27 -4.27
CA GLN A 30 10.41 -0.70 -3.44
C GLN A 30 11.07 -1.79 -4.28
N GLY A 31 10.43 -2.22 -5.36
CA GLY A 31 11.02 -3.17 -6.29
C GLY A 31 12.26 -2.60 -6.97
N ILE A 32 12.22 -1.34 -7.39
CA ILE A 32 13.37 -0.66 -7.97
C ILE A 32 14.51 -0.56 -6.93
N ALA A 33 14.18 -0.16 -5.70
CA ALA A 33 15.16 -0.08 -4.63
C ALA A 33 15.82 -1.43 -4.35
N ALA A 34 15.03 -2.50 -4.33
CA ALA A 34 15.54 -3.86 -4.13
C ALA A 34 16.49 -4.27 -5.26
N GLY A 35 16.15 -3.93 -6.51
CA GLY A 35 17.01 -4.21 -7.66
C GLY A 35 18.34 -3.49 -7.57
N HIS A 36 18.33 -2.20 -7.24
CA HIS A 36 19.55 -1.42 -7.05
C HIS A 36 20.38 -1.95 -5.89
N ALA A 37 19.76 -2.32 -4.78
CA ALA A 37 20.45 -2.89 -3.63
C ALA A 37 21.10 -4.23 -3.96
N ALA A 38 20.40 -5.09 -4.68
CA ALA A 38 20.95 -6.38 -5.12
C ALA A 38 22.19 -6.17 -6.01
N ALA A 39 22.12 -5.24 -6.95
CA ALA A 39 23.26 -4.91 -7.81
C ALA A 39 24.44 -4.35 -6.99
N ALA A 40 24.15 -3.49 -6.02
CA ALA A 40 25.17 -2.91 -5.16
C ALA A 40 25.89 -3.97 -4.32
N VAL A 41 25.14 -4.93 -3.77
CA VAL A 41 25.73 -6.07 -3.03
C VAL A 41 26.60 -6.92 -3.94
N GLY A 42 26.15 -7.12 -5.19
CA GLY A 42 26.94 -7.85 -6.18
C GLY A 42 28.29 -7.19 -6.46
N ARG A 43 28.31 -5.84 -6.49
CA ARG A 43 29.55 -5.08 -6.69
C ARG A 43 30.40 -4.99 -5.43
N ASN A 44 29.78 -4.98 -4.25
CA ASN A 44 30.48 -4.80 -2.98
C ASN A 44 29.84 -5.67 -1.90
N PRO A 45 30.13 -7.00 -1.90
CA PRO A 45 29.55 -7.93 -0.92
C PRO A 45 29.87 -7.57 0.52
N GLY A 46 30.98 -6.89 0.77
CA GLY A 46 31.38 -6.47 2.12
C GLY A 46 30.47 -5.40 2.71
N ALA A 47 29.71 -4.69 1.88
CA ALA A 47 28.78 -3.66 2.31
C ALA A 47 27.32 -4.16 2.42
N LYS A 48 27.07 -5.47 2.32
CA LYS A 48 25.72 -6.03 2.28
C LYS A 48 24.85 -5.55 3.44
N SER A 49 25.39 -5.53 4.65
CA SER A 49 24.63 -5.11 5.84
C SER A 49 24.19 -3.66 5.75
N ASP A 50 25.09 -2.76 5.38
CA ASP A 50 24.79 -1.34 5.26
C ASP A 50 23.81 -1.06 4.12
N ILE A 51 23.98 -1.73 2.99
CA ILE A 51 23.08 -1.61 1.83
C ILE A 51 21.68 -2.07 2.20
N THR A 52 21.56 -3.23 2.85
CA THR A 52 20.26 -3.79 3.25
C THR A 52 19.56 -2.87 4.24
N SER A 53 20.27 -2.36 5.25
CA SER A 53 19.67 -1.48 6.26
C SER A 53 19.19 -0.17 5.64
N THR A 54 19.98 0.43 4.76
CA THR A 54 19.61 1.67 4.07
C THR A 54 18.40 1.44 3.16
N MET A 55 18.38 0.34 2.42
CA MET A 55 17.26 -0.03 1.55
C MET A 55 15.97 -0.21 2.36
N LEU A 56 16.03 -0.98 3.45
CA LEU A 56 14.85 -1.27 4.25
C LEU A 56 14.29 -0.01 4.90
N LEU A 57 15.13 0.92 5.34
CA LEU A 57 14.67 2.18 5.89
C LEU A 57 13.85 2.97 4.85
N GLY A 58 14.37 3.10 3.65
CA GLY A 58 13.68 3.80 2.58
C GLY A 58 12.38 3.09 2.17
N GLN A 59 12.41 1.77 2.09
CA GLN A 59 11.23 0.97 1.74
C GLN A 59 10.16 1.07 2.82
N ALA A 60 10.53 1.10 4.10
CA ALA A 60 9.57 1.23 5.20
C ALA A 60 8.84 2.59 5.15
N VAL A 61 9.57 3.66 4.85
CA VAL A 61 8.95 4.99 4.70
C VAL A 61 8.05 5.02 3.46
N ALA A 62 8.49 4.45 2.35
CA ALA A 62 7.69 4.41 1.11
C ALA A 62 6.40 3.60 1.29
N GLU A 63 6.42 2.55 2.09
CA GLU A 63 5.25 1.69 2.31
C GLU A 63 4.10 2.43 2.98
N THR A 64 4.36 3.51 3.74
CA THR A 64 3.30 4.25 4.44
C THR A 64 2.18 4.69 3.50
N THR A 65 2.47 5.10 2.28
CA THR A 65 1.43 5.53 1.32
C THR A 65 0.53 4.37 0.90
N GLY A 66 1.09 3.18 0.72
CA GLY A 66 0.31 1.97 0.45
C GLY A 66 -0.56 1.58 1.64
N LEU A 67 -0.04 1.75 2.86
CA LEU A 67 -0.79 1.45 4.08
C LEU A 67 -1.96 2.41 4.29
N TYR A 68 -1.87 3.67 3.85
CA TYR A 68 -3.00 4.60 3.90
C TYR A 68 -4.16 4.07 3.05
N GLY A 69 -3.89 3.63 1.83
CA GLY A 69 -4.93 3.06 0.97
C GLY A 69 -5.50 1.76 1.55
N LEU A 70 -4.65 0.92 2.12
CA LEU A 70 -5.08 -0.32 2.78
C LEU A 70 -5.99 -0.03 3.97
N ALA A 71 -5.66 0.97 4.78
CA ALA A 71 -6.48 1.36 5.93
C ALA A 71 -7.87 1.83 5.48
N ILE A 72 -7.94 2.64 4.43
CA ILE A 72 -9.22 3.08 3.87
C ILE A 72 -10.02 1.90 3.37
N ALA A 73 -9.38 0.95 2.68
CA ALA A 73 -10.05 -0.26 2.19
C ALA A 73 -10.65 -1.07 3.34
N PHE A 74 -9.91 -1.28 4.42
CA PHE A 74 -10.42 -2.01 5.58
C PHE A 74 -11.58 -1.27 6.25
N ILE A 75 -11.51 0.04 6.36
CA ILE A 75 -12.61 0.84 6.92
C ILE A 75 -13.86 0.65 6.07
N LEU A 76 -13.75 0.70 4.76
CA LEU A 76 -14.90 0.57 3.87
C LEU A 76 -15.47 -0.85 3.86
N LEU A 77 -14.62 -1.88 4.03
CA LEU A 77 -15.06 -3.26 3.97
C LEU A 77 -15.60 -3.79 5.30
N PHE A 78 -15.04 -3.36 6.43
CA PHE A 78 -15.31 -4.01 7.72
C PHE A 78 -15.98 -3.10 8.74
N ALA A 79 -15.62 -1.82 8.78
CA ALA A 79 -16.13 -0.89 9.79
C ALA A 79 -17.03 0.20 9.22
N ASN A 80 -17.38 0.12 7.99
CA ASN A 80 -18.00 1.11 7.12
C ASN A 80 -18.84 2.19 7.84
N PRO A 81 -18.27 3.38 8.11
CA PRO A 81 -19.00 4.43 8.82
C PRO A 81 -20.08 5.09 7.97
N LEU A 82 -20.06 4.87 6.65
CA LEU A 82 -21.00 5.49 5.72
C LEU A 82 -22.41 4.91 5.86
N ILE A 83 -22.53 3.66 6.29
CA ILE A 83 -23.84 3.02 6.46
C ILE A 83 -24.66 3.77 7.50
N GLY A 84 -24.05 4.24 8.55
CA GLY A 84 -24.75 5.01 9.59
C GLY A 84 -25.21 6.39 9.15
N LYS A 85 -24.88 6.81 7.93
CA LYS A 85 -25.27 8.11 7.39
C LYS A 85 -26.62 8.06 6.64
N LEU A 86 -27.19 6.90 6.48
CA LEU A 86 -28.48 6.74 5.78
C LEU A 86 -29.68 7.23 6.59
#